data_c78331973a9fef65d6558d25d122afcf
#
_entry.id   c78331973a9fef65d6558d25d122afcf
#
_cell.length_a   1.000
_cell.length_b   1.000
_cell.length_c   1.000
_cell.angle_alpha   90.00
_cell.angle_beta   90.00
_cell.angle_gamma   90.00
#
_symmetry.space_group_name_H-M   'P 1'
#
loop_
_entity.id
_entity.type
_entity.pdbx_description
1 polymer ?
#
loop_
_entity_poly.entity_id
_entity_poly.type
_entity_poly.pdbx_seq_one_letter_code
_entity_poly.pdbx_strand_id
1 'polypeptide(L)'
;ITNPFDNSVLQNRTDGYPRRRGHTRVDEMTERSVNVCIGHDSIMDPWYPMGKGSMLQAANLLMHTAHMSGFGQIGALFDMITDNSARTLQVEDRYGIAPGRPANLVVFDAENEFDAIRLGSECLFVIRGGAVALRTVPARRSLDFAGFRRDVDFRASVPVGASPGRTPGGR
;
A
#
# COMPACT_ATOMS: atom_id res chain seq x y z
N ILE A 1 6.43 -13.63 1.06
CA ILE A 1 5.83 -12.64 0.15
C ILE A 1 4.45 -13.12 -0.25
N THR A 2 3.45 -12.26 -0.20
CA THR A 2 2.10 -12.54 -0.71
C THR A 2 1.80 -11.65 -1.91
N ASN A 3 1.18 -12.21 -2.96
CA ASN A 3 0.90 -11.53 -4.22
C ASN A 3 -0.61 -11.49 -4.47
N PRO A 4 -1.34 -10.54 -3.89
CA PRO A 4 -2.80 -10.57 -3.85
C PRO A 4 -3.45 -10.52 -5.24
N PHE A 5 -2.84 -9.87 -6.22
CA PHE A 5 -3.37 -9.81 -7.59
C PHE A 5 -3.38 -11.18 -8.25
N ASP A 6 -2.23 -11.84 -8.30
CA ASP A 6 -2.11 -13.15 -8.93
C ASP A 6 -2.90 -14.20 -8.16
N ASN A 7 -2.88 -14.16 -6.82
CA ASN A 7 -3.71 -15.03 -5.99
C ASN A 7 -5.20 -14.87 -6.30
N SER A 8 -5.66 -13.65 -6.57
CA SER A 8 -7.08 -13.41 -6.89
C SER A 8 -7.47 -13.86 -8.29
N VAL A 9 -6.58 -13.75 -9.26
CA VAL A 9 -6.89 -13.95 -10.69
C VAL A 9 -6.52 -15.33 -11.18
N LEU A 10 -5.36 -15.86 -10.77
CA LEU A 10 -4.83 -17.10 -11.32
C LEU A 10 -5.36 -18.35 -10.61
N GLN A 11 -5.57 -18.26 -9.29
CA GLN A 11 -5.99 -19.42 -8.53
C GLN A 11 -7.45 -19.80 -8.79
N ASN A 12 -7.69 -21.11 -8.92
CA ASN A 12 -9.01 -21.70 -9.15
C ASN A 12 -9.80 -21.03 -10.30
N ARG A 13 -9.08 -20.67 -11.35
CA ARG A 13 -9.62 -19.97 -12.53
C ARG A 13 -10.77 -20.73 -13.19
N THR A 14 -10.76 -22.05 -13.13
CA THR A 14 -11.75 -22.94 -13.72
C THR A 14 -12.90 -23.33 -12.79
N ASP A 15 -12.91 -22.82 -11.55
CA ASP A 15 -14.00 -23.11 -10.61
C ASP A 15 -15.35 -22.58 -11.10
N GLY A 16 -16.41 -23.37 -10.85
CA GLY A 16 -17.78 -22.87 -10.87
C GLY A 16 -18.09 -21.96 -9.68
N TYR A 17 -19.35 -21.72 -9.40
CA TYR A 17 -19.77 -20.97 -8.21
C TYR A 17 -20.03 -21.90 -7.01
N PRO A 18 -19.62 -21.51 -5.77
CA PRO A 18 -18.84 -20.31 -5.42
C PRO A 18 -17.36 -20.46 -5.85
N ARG A 19 -16.77 -19.39 -6.39
CA ARG A 19 -15.37 -19.39 -6.81
C ARG A 19 -14.45 -19.24 -5.60
N ARG A 20 -13.57 -20.20 -5.41
CA ARG A 20 -12.53 -20.15 -4.37
C ARG A 20 -11.42 -19.17 -4.74
N ARG A 21 -10.79 -18.59 -3.72
CA ARG A 21 -9.59 -17.74 -3.87
C ARG A 21 -8.56 -18.18 -2.85
N GLY A 22 -7.39 -18.57 -3.33
CA GLY A 22 -6.30 -19.06 -2.48
C GLY A 22 -5.39 -17.92 -2.03
N HIS A 23 -5.87 -17.09 -1.11
CA HIS A 23 -5.04 -16.07 -0.49
C HIS A 23 -4.19 -16.64 0.64
N THR A 24 -2.99 -16.05 0.80
CA THR A 24 -2.12 -16.33 1.94
C THR A 24 -2.86 -15.98 3.24
N ARG A 25 -2.72 -16.79 4.26
CA ARG A 25 -3.29 -16.56 5.60
C ARG A 25 -2.46 -15.51 6.36
N VAL A 26 -2.51 -14.27 5.88
CA VAL A 26 -1.63 -13.17 6.30
C VAL A 26 -1.88 -12.77 7.74
N ASP A 27 -3.12 -12.70 8.16
CA ASP A 27 -3.55 -12.40 9.52
C ASP A 27 -2.92 -13.37 10.53
N GLU A 28 -3.08 -14.67 10.31
CA GLU A 28 -2.52 -15.69 11.18
C GLU A 28 -0.98 -15.71 11.19
N MET A 29 -0.35 -15.44 10.05
CA MET A 29 1.11 -15.33 9.97
C MET A 29 1.61 -14.13 10.78
N THR A 30 0.91 -13.01 10.65
CA THR A 30 1.24 -11.78 11.38
C THR A 30 1.06 -11.95 12.89
N GLU A 31 -0.03 -12.60 13.33
CA GLU A 31 -0.25 -12.94 14.74
C GLU A 31 0.87 -13.80 15.32
N ARG A 32 1.50 -14.64 14.49
CA ARG A 32 2.67 -15.47 14.87
C ARG A 32 4.00 -14.78 14.66
N SER A 33 4.00 -13.46 14.46
CA SER A 33 5.21 -12.65 14.24
C SER A 33 6.06 -13.09 13.04
N VAL A 34 5.44 -13.72 12.04
CA VAL A 34 6.10 -14.01 10.77
C VAL A 34 6.21 -12.71 9.96
N ASN A 35 7.39 -12.42 9.46
CA ASN A 35 7.58 -11.26 8.59
C ASN A 35 6.89 -11.51 7.24
N VAL A 36 5.78 -10.84 7.01
CA VAL A 36 5.03 -10.89 5.74
C VAL A 36 5.24 -9.59 4.99
N CYS A 37 5.57 -9.68 3.71
CA CYS A 37 5.56 -8.53 2.81
C CYS A 37 4.67 -8.79 1.59
N ILE A 38 4.23 -7.72 0.96
CA ILE A 38 3.39 -7.74 -0.22
C ILE A 38 4.25 -7.59 -1.47
N GLY A 39 3.99 -8.43 -2.48
CA GLY A 39 4.49 -8.29 -3.83
C GLY A 39 3.36 -7.92 -4.79
N HIS A 40 3.69 -7.37 -5.94
CA HIS A 40 2.73 -7.14 -7.01
C HIS A 40 2.68 -8.35 -7.96
N ASP A 41 3.82 -9.03 -8.12
CA ASP A 41 4.07 -10.12 -9.06
C ASP A 41 3.97 -9.64 -10.52
N SER A 42 3.05 -10.18 -11.27
CA SER A 42 2.87 -9.91 -12.69
C SER A 42 2.34 -8.49 -12.98
N ILE A 43 2.86 -7.85 -14.02
CA ILE A 43 2.42 -6.53 -14.51
C ILE A 43 2.47 -6.56 -16.03
N MET A 44 1.31 -6.45 -16.71
CA MET A 44 1.23 -6.39 -18.17
C MET A 44 1.94 -7.56 -18.86
N ASP A 45 1.89 -8.74 -18.27
CA ASP A 45 2.48 -9.95 -18.78
C ASP A 45 1.41 -11.00 -19.17
N PRO A 46 1.78 -12.15 -19.77
CA PRO A 46 0.82 -13.17 -20.20
C PRO A 46 -0.01 -13.78 -19.05
N TRP A 47 0.46 -13.74 -17.81
CA TRP A 47 -0.23 -14.31 -16.66
C TRP A 47 -1.27 -13.35 -16.10
N TYR A 48 -0.91 -12.06 -15.98
CA TYR A 48 -1.75 -11.00 -15.47
C TYR A 48 -1.57 -9.73 -16.33
N PRO A 49 -2.40 -9.51 -17.35
CA PRO A 49 -2.23 -8.42 -18.31
C PRO A 49 -2.77 -7.07 -17.79
N MET A 50 -2.72 -6.85 -16.50
CA MET A 50 -3.21 -5.64 -15.82
C MET A 50 -2.16 -5.15 -14.83
N GLY A 51 -2.58 -4.20 -13.97
CA GLY A 51 -1.72 -3.65 -12.93
C GLY A 51 -0.87 -2.48 -13.41
N LYS A 52 -0.41 -1.70 -12.46
CA LYS A 52 0.45 -0.53 -12.70
C LYS A 52 1.68 -0.51 -11.78
N GLY A 53 1.98 -1.62 -11.12
CA GLY A 53 3.08 -1.72 -10.16
C GLY A 53 2.88 -0.92 -8.88
N SER A 54 1.65 -0.54 -8.55
CA SER A 54 1.36 0.22 -7.34
C SER A 54 1.26 -0.67 -6.12
N MET A 55 2.19 -0.54 -5.18
CA MET A 55 2.17 -1.27 -3.93
C MET A 55 1.00 -0.86 -3.03
N LEU A 56 0.54 0.40 -3.09
CA LEU A 56 -0.68 0.83 -2.40
C LEU A 56 -1.92 0.09 -2.93
N GLN A 57 -1.99 -0.14 -4.24
CA GLN A 57 -3.08 -0.90 -4.84
C GLN A 57 -3.04 -2.37 -4.39
N ALA A 58 -1.86 -2.96 -4.31
CA ALA A 58 -1.69 -4.32 -3.81
C ALA A 58 -2.08 -4.44 -2.33
N ALA A 59 -1.69 -3.48 -1.49
CA ALA A 59 -2.10 -3.40 -0.09
C ALA A 59 -3.62 -3.22 0.06
N ASN A 60 -4.24 -2.37 -0.77
CA ASN A 60 -5.70 -2.17 -0.78
C ASN A 60 -6.43 -3.47 -1.14
N LEU A 61 -5.96 -4.20 -2.16
CA LEU A 61 -6.56 -5.48 -2.53
C LEU A 61 -6.41 -6.50 -1.39
N LEU A 62 -5.23 -6.60 -0.78
CA LEU A 62 -5.01 -7.50 0.35
C LEU A 62 -5.90 -7.14 1.55
N MET A 63 -6.09 -5.86 1.83
CA MET A 63 -7.00 -5.37 2.87
C MET A 63 -8.39 -5.99 2.73
N HIS A 64 -8.93 -6.04 1.51
CA HIS A 64 -10.25 -6.59 1.25
C HIS A 64 -10.26 -8.12 1.30
N THR A 65 -9.26 -8.77 0.70
CA THR A 65 -9.24 -10.23 0.55
C THR A 65 -8.82 -10.97 1.83
N ALA A 66 -8.05 -10.33 2.70
CA ALA A 66 -7.66 -10.85 4.01
C ALA A 66 -8.50 -10.26 5.17
N HIS A 67 -9.55 -9.47 4.87
CA HIS A 67 -10.41 -8.83 5.88
C HIS A 67 -9.64 -7.95 6.90
N MET A 68 -8.57 -7.31 6.47
CA MET A 68 -7.69 -6.49 7.32
C MET A 68 -8.06 -5.00 7.27
N SER A 69 -9.30 -4.66 7.59
CA SER A 69 -9.84 -3.29 7.46
C SER A 69 -9.86 -2.48 8.76
N GLY A 70 -9.37 -3.02 9.86
CA GLY A 70 -9.22 -2.29 11.13
C GLY A 70 -8.07 -1.27 11.06
N PHE A 71 -8.17 -0.17 11.78
CA PHE A 71 -7.14 0.90 11.75
C PHE A 71 -5.73 0.40 12.04
N GLY A 72 -5.54 -0.46 13.04
CA GLY A 72 -4.24 -1.07 13.33
C GLY A 72 -3.76 -2.03 12.23
N GLN A 73 -4.69 -2.71 11.55
CA GLN A 73 -4.38 -3.62 10.45
C GLN A 73 -3.94 -2.86 9.19
N ILE A 74 -4.48 -1.66 8.95
CA ILE A 74 -4.08 -0.82 7.82
C ILE A 74 -2.63 -0.35 7.99
N GLY A 75 -2.22 0.02 9.20
CA GLY A 75 -0.82 0.30 9.51
C GLY A 75 0.09 -0.90 9.23
N ALA A 76 -0.34 -2.12 9.63
CA ALA A 76 0.39 -3.34 9.34
C ALA A 76 0.51 -3.62 7.83
N LEU A 77 -0.54 -3.35 7.05
CA LEU A 77 -0.49 -3.45 5.57
C LEU A 77 0.50 -2.46 4.97
N PHE A 78 0.59 -1.26 5.52
CA PHE A 78 1.59 -0.29 5.09
C PHE A 78 3.01 -0.76 5.42
N ASP A 79 3.22 -1.33 6.61
CA ASP A 79 4.49 -1.95 6.97
C ASP A 79 4.87 -3.10 6.00
N MET A 80 3.90 -3.88 5.53
CA MET A 80 4.14 -4.97 4.57
C MET A 80 4.65 -4.51 3.21
N ILE A 81 4.36 -3.27 2.81
CA ILE A 81 4.89 -2.68 1.56
C ILE A 81 6.12 -1.78 1.80
N THR A 82 6.54 -1.60 3.05
CA THR A 82 7.66 -0.74 3.45
C THR A 82 8.69 -1.52 4.29
N ASP A 83 8.64 -1.43 5.60
CA ASP A 83 9.64 -1.99 6.51
C ASP A 83 9.76 -3.52 6.42
N ASN A 84 8.64 -4.24 6.29
CA ASN A 84 8.66 -5.69 6.13
C ASN A 84 9.28 -6.10 4.79
N SER A 85 9.03 -5.32 3.74
CA SER A 85 9.68 -5.53 2.44
C SER A 85 11.18 -5.28 2.51
N ALA A 86 11.61 -4.23 3.20
CA ALA A 86 13.03 -3.95 3.41
C ALA A 86 13.73 -5.09 4.16
N ARG A 87 13.07 -5.64 5.20
CA ARG A 87 13.56 -6.82 5.94
C ARG A 87 13.66 -8.06 5.06
N THR A 88 12.65 -8.31 4.23
CA THR A 88 12.65 -9.43 3.29
C THR A 88 13.78 -9.32 2.27
N LEU A 89 14.09 -8.11 1.83
CA LEU A 89 15.17 -7.81 0.88
C LEU A 89 16.55 -7.64 1.55
N GLN A 90 16.62 -7.69 2.88
CA GLN A 90 17.84 -7.52 3.69
C GLN A 90 18.53 -6.16 3.39
N VAL A 91 17.75 -5.09 3.37
CA VAL A 91 18.23 -3.73 3.09
C VAL A 91 17.88 -2.72 4.19
N GLU A 92 17.58 -3.19 5.40
CA GLU A 92 17.15 -2.36 6.53
C GLU A 92 18.20 -1.31 6.94
N ASP A 93 19.47 -1.63 6.76
CA ASP A 93 20.61 -0.75 7.05
C ASP A 93 20.58 0.55 6.21
N ARG A 94 20.02 0.49 5.02
CA ARG A 94 19.92 1.59 4.06
C ARG A 94 18.49 2.00 3.69
N TYR A 95 17.48 1.42 4.36
CA TYR A 95 16.06 1.73 4.14
C TYR A 95 15.52 2.65 5.24
N GLY A 96 14.51 3.48 4.87
CA GLY A 96 13.81 4.38 5.78
C GLY A 96 14.40 5.78 5.81
N ILE A 97 13.71 6.69 6.52
CA ILE A 97 14.04 8.11 6.60
C ILE A 97 14.90 8.34 7.85
N ALA A 98 16.22 8.44 7.65
CA ALA A 98 17.17 8.76 8.71
C ALA A 98 18.41 9.45 8.14
N PRO A 99 19.11 10.28 8.93
CA PRO A 99 20.40 10.87 8.52
C PRO A 99 21.40 9.79 8.09
N GLY A 100 22.11 10.03 6.99
CA GLY A 100 23.11 9.11 6.44
C GLY A 100 22.54 8.00 5.54
N ARG A 101 21.23 7.84 5.46
CA ARG A 101 20.60 6.88 4.54
C ARG A 101 20.38 7.48 3.15
N PRO A 102 20.38 6.66 2.09
CA PRO A 102 20.12 7.15 0.73
C PRO A 102 18.75 7.84 0.64
N ALA A 103 18.71 9.01 0.01
CA ALA A 103 17.45 9.72 -0.23
C ALA A 103 16.68 9.10 -1.40
N ASN A 104 16.15 7.89 -1.17
CA ASN A 104 15.22 7.18 -2.06
C ASN A 104 13.84 7.22 -1.43
N LEU A 105 12.98 8.12 -1.92
CA LEU A 105 11.70 8.43 -1.28
C LEU A 105 10.57 8.38 -2.30
N VAL A 106 9.38 8.03 -1.83
CA VAL A 106 8.12 8.19 -2.56
C VAL A 106 7.22 9.09 -1.74
N VAL A 107 6.65 10.10 -2.37
CA VAL A 107 5.69 11.02 -1.75
C VAL A 107 4.32 10.79 -2.36
N PHE A 108 3.34 10.51 -1.52
CA PHE A 108 1.96 10.29 -1.94
C PHE A 108 1.07 11.50 -1.62
N ASP A 109 -0.01 11.67 -2.38
CA ASP A 109 -1.09 12.63 -2.10
C ASP A 109 -1.99 12.10 -0.98
N ALA A 110 -1.43 12.00 0.23
CA ALA A 110 -2.11 11.46 1.41
C ALA A 110 -1.51 12.08 2.67
N GLU A 111 -2.33 12.26 3.71
CA GLU A 111 -1.87 12.76 5.00
C GLU A 111 -1.31 11.67 5.91
N ASN A 112 -1.73 10.43 5.68
CA ASN A 112 -1.34 9.26 6.48
C ASN A 112 -1.48 7.97 5.66
N GLU A 113 -1.03 6.85 6.24
CA GLU A 113 -1.07 5.52 5.61
C GLU A 113 -2.50 5.03 5.36
N PHE A 114 -3.46 5.41 6.22
CA PHE A 114 -4.86 5.06 6.05
C PHE A 114 -5.42 5.65 4.76
N ASP A 115 -5.26 6.96 4.57
CA ASP A 115 -5.70 7.62 3.35
C ASP A 115 -4.92 7.16 2.12
N ALA A 116 -3.62 6.90 2.27
CA ALA A 116 -2.80 6.37 1.18
C ALA A 116 -3.36 5.07 0.62
N ILE A 117 -3.68 4.11 1.48
CA ILE A 117 -4.22 2.80 1.08
C ILE A 117 -5.68 2.91 0.65
N ARG A 118 -6.51 3.59 1.45
CA ARG A 118 -7.95 3.72 1.21
C ARG A 118 -8.28 4.36 -0.13
N LEU A 119 -7.58 5.43 -0.46
CA LEU A 119 -7.81 6.20 -1.68
C LEU A 119 -7.00 5.69 -2.88
N GLY A 120 -6.02 4.79 -2.63
CA GLY A 120 -5.03 4.42 -3.65
C GLY A 120 -4.30 5.66 -4.15
N SER A 121 -3.82 6.49 -3.23
CA SER A 121 -3.34 7.85 -3.48
C SER A 121 -2.29 7.91 -4.57
N GLU A 122 -2.31 8.99 -5.34
CA GLU A 122 -1.34 9.24 -6.40
C GLU A 122 0.06 9.45 -5.83
N CYS A 123 1.05 8.88 -6.52
CA CYS A 123 2.46 9.17 -6.26
C CYS A 123 2.81 10.55 -6.83
N LEU A 124 3.07 11.52 -5.96
CA LEU A 124 3.42 12.89 -6.37
C LEU A 124 4.87 13.01 -6.80
N PHE A 125 5.77 12.34 -6.05
CA PHE A 125 7.20 12.35 -6.36
C PHE A 125 7.80 10.98 -6.13
N VAL A 126 8.72 10.60 -7.03
CA VAL A 126 9.74 9.59 -6.79
C VAL A 126 11.09 10.27 -6.76
N ILE A 127 11.82 10.09 -5.67
CA ILE A 127 13.16 10.66 -5.47
C ILE A 127 14.15 9.50 -5.42
N ARG A 128 15.20 9.56 -6.22
CA ARG A 128 16.28 8.58 -6.28
C ARG A 128 17.61 9.28 -6.05
N GLY A 129 18.34 8.88 -5.01
CA GLY A 129 19.64 9.47 -4.68
C GLY A 129 19.58 11.00 -4.48
N GLY A 130 18.48 11.52 -3.93
CA GLY A 130 18.27 12.95 -3.73
C GLY A 130 17.75 13.72 -4.95
N ALA A 131 17.66 13.10 -6.13
CA ALA A 131 17.12 13.72 -7.34
C ALA A 131 15.66 13.30 -7.61
N VAL A 132 14.84 14.25 -8.05
CA VAL A 132 13.46 13.97 -8.45
C VAL A 132 13.46 13.22 -9.78
N ALA A 133 13.08 11.95 -9.74
CA ALA A 133 13.00 11.07 -10.91
C ALA A 133 11.60 11.10 -11.57
N LEU A 134 10.54 11.33 -10.78
CA LEU A 134 9.16 11.45 -11.28
C LEU A 134 8.43 12.53 -10.51
N ARG A 135 7.59 13.29 -11.21
CA ARG A 135 6.65 14.25 -10.64
C ARG A 135 5.28 14.05 -11.26
N THR A 136 4.25 13.98 -10.42
CA THR A 136 2.85 13.96 -10.84
C THR A 136 2.16 15.23 -10.34
N VAL A 137 1.34 15.84 -11.18
CA VAL A 137 0.50 16.96 -10.77
C VAL A 137 -0.76 16.41 -10.13
N PRO A 138 -1.11 16.81 -8.89
CA PRO A 138 -2.31 16.33 -8.23
C PRO A 138 -3.58 16.62 -9.03
N ALA A 139 -4.50 15.69 -9.09
CA ALA A 139 -5.79 15.90 -9.69
C ALA A 139 -6.62 16.89 -8.85
N ARG A 140 -7.17 17.92 -9.50
CA ARG A 140 -8.17 18.79 -8.88
C ARG A 140 -9.56 18.29 -9.26
N ARG A 141 -10.42 18.17 -8.27
CA ARG A 141 -11.81 17.77 -8.45
C ARG A 141 -12.73 18.88 -7.95
N SER A 142 -13.64 19.31 -8.77
CA SER A 142 -14.67 20.27 -8.37
C SER A 142 -16.05 19.70 -8.65
N LEU A 143 -16.97 19.89 -7.73
CA LEU A 143 -18.39 19.71 -7.96
C LEU A 143 -18.94 21.01 -8.55
N ASP A 144 -19.55 20.92 -9.73
CA ASP A 144 -20.24 22.05 -10.37
C ASP A 144 -21.67 21.58 -10.72
N PHE A 145 -22.61 22.00 -9.90
CA PHE A 145 -24.02 21.60 -10.04
C PHE A 145 -24.95 22.76 -9.71
N ALA A 146 -25.86 23.10 -10.61
CA ALA A 146 -26.91 24.11 -10.42
C ALA A 146 -26.38 25.45 -9.88
N GLY A 147 -25.22 25.91 -10.36
CA GLY A 147 -24.62 27.19 -9.93
C GLY A 147 -23.83 27.09 -8.60
N PHE A 148 -23.75 25.91 -8.02
CA PHE A 148 -22.92 25.64 -6.85
C PHE A 148 -21.60 25.03 -7.30
N ARG A 149 -20.47 25.65 -6.93
CA ARG A 149 -19.14 25.15 -7.21
C ARG A 149 -18.36 24.97 -5.93
N ARG A 150 -17.80 23.78 -5.72
CA ARG A 150 -16.98 23.43 -4.56
C ARG A 150 -15.86 22.48 -4.94
N ASP A 151 -14.67 22.72 -4.43
CA ASP A 151 -13.59 21.75 -4.52
C ASP A 151 -13.91 20.53 -3.65
N VAL A 152 -13.60 19.34 -4.18
CA VAL A 152 -13.88 18.07 -3.50
C VAL A 152 -12.56 17.45 -3.03
N ASP A 153 -12.48 17.19 -1.74
CA ASP A 153 -11.40 16.45 -1.11
C ASP A 153 -11.99 15.20 -0.43
N PHE A 154 -11.47 14.03 -0.78
CA PHE A 154 -11.90 12.75 -0.19
C PHE A 154 -11.03 12.31 0.98
N ARG A 155 -10.01 13.09 1.37
CA ARG A 155 -9.20 12.79 2.54
C ARG A 155 -10.05 12.87 3.79
N ALA A 156 -9.84 11.92 4.71
CA ALA A 156 -10.59 11.91 5.94
C ALA A 156 -10.14 13.07 6.84
N SER A 157 -11.06 13.96 7.19
CA SER A 157 -10.83 15.02 8.18
C SER A 157 -10.90 14.51 9.63
N VAL A 158 -11.06 13.20 9.81
CA VAL A 158 -11.12 12.61 11.16
C VAL A 158 -9.69 12.48 11.68
N PRO A 159 -9.38 12.95 12.89
CA PRO A 159 -8.12 12.60 13.53
C PRO A 159 -8.09 11.08 13.65
N VAL A 160 -7.30 10.42 12.84
CA VAL A 160 -6.97 9.01 13.05
C VAL A 160 -6.36 8.98 14.44
N GLY A 161 -7.04 8.32 15.38
CA GLY A 161 -6.59 8.24 16.77
C GLY A 161 -5.11 7.91 16.76
N ALA A 162 -4.32 8.68 17.49
CA ALA A 162 -2.88 8.58 17.50
C ALA A 162 -2.50 7.10 17.54
N SER A 163 -1.84 6.64 16.50
CA SER A 163 -1.18 5.33 16.53
C SER A 163 -0.40 5.28 17.84
N PRO A 164 -0.51 4.23 18.67
CA PRO A 164 0.29 4.10 19.86
C PRO A 164 1.74 4.32 19.44
N GLY A 165 2.34 5.39 19.97
CA GLY A 165 3.61 5.92 19.51
C GLY A 165 4.61 4.80 19.30
N ARG A 166 5.19 4.72 18.12
CA ARG A 166 6.36 3.88 17.86
C ARG A 166 7.43 4.27 18.86
N THR A 167 7.60 3.47 19.90
CA THR A 167 8.78 3.55 20.74
C THR A 167 9.97 3.25 19.84
N PRO A 168 10.99 4.13 19.74
CA PRO A 168 12.22 3.80 19.03
C PRO A 168 12.77 2.53 19.67
N GLY A 169 12.93 1.47 18.87
CA GLY A 169 13.37 0.16 19.32
C GLY A 169 14.60 0.27 20.22
N GLY A 170 14.42 -0.13 21.46
CA GLY A 170 15.50 -0.53 22.34
C GLY A 170 15.97 -1.92 21.90
N ARG A 171 17.23 -1.94 21.47
CA ARG A 171 18.23 -3.03 21.34
C ARG A 171 17.75 -4.44 21.01
#